data_af4b8d75b199b35b5629d144a0f2e8aa
#
_entry.id   af4b8d75b199b35b5629d144a0f2e8aa
#
_cell.length_a   1.000
_cell.length_b   1.000
_cell.length_c   1.000
_cell.angle_alpha   90.00
_cell.angle_beta   90.00
_cell.angle_gamma   90.00
#
_symmetry.space_group_name_H-M   'P 1'
#
loop_
_entity.id
_entity.type
_entity.pdbx_description
1 polymer ?
#
loop_
_entity_poly.entity_id
_entity_poly.type
_entity_poly.pdbx_seq_one_letter_code
_entity_poly.pdbx_strand_id
1 'polypeptide(L)'
;MSEDRTRDSYNSGKSLRILVVEDHSETLQALSRLLSHFGHEISVADGAQNAKNMIDSKEFDVVLCDIALPDGTGYDVIAEAKRKKPVKAVAISGFAATEDIERGRRAGFDFHLAKPVDFHELRTVLGQIAA
;
A
#
# COMPACT_ATOMS: atom_id res chain seq x y z
N MET A 1 26.27 3.65 -15.49
CA MET A 1 25.25 3.39 -16.47
C MET A 1 24.60 2.05 -16.31
N SER A 2 25.35 0.96 -16.10
CA SER A 2 24.75 -0.33 -15.83
C SER A 2 23.89 -0.32 -14.56
N GLU A 3 24.30 0.47 -13.57
CA GLU A 3 23.53 0.61 -12.34
C GLU A 3 22.18 1.25 -12.61
N ASP A 4 22.14 2.26 -13.45
CA ASP A 4 20.90 2.93 -13.81
C ASP A 4 19.97 1.98 -14.54
N ARG A 5 20.50 1.17 -15.44
CA ARG A 5 19.68 0.17 -16.14
C ARG A 5 19.12 -0.86 -15.21
N THR A 6 19.92 -1.32 -14.23
CA THR A 6 19.47 -2.28 -13.25
C THR A 6 18.34 -1.68 -12.43
N ARG A 7 18.49 -0.44 -12.00
CA ARG A 7 17.46 0.27 -11.27
C ARG A 7 16.20 0.40 -12.12
N ASP A 8 16.35 0.77 -13.37
CA ASP A 8 15.21 0.93 -14.27
C ASP A 8 14.46 -0.38 -14.48
N SER A 9 15.17 -1.50 -14.52
CA SER A 9 14.50 -2.78 -14.70
C SER A 9 13.71 -3.19 -13.46
N TYR A 10 14.11 -2.75 -12.26
CA TYR A 10 13.33 -2.98 -11.04
C TYR A 10 12.18 -2.00 -10.90
N ASN A 11 12.36 -0.78 -11.37
CA ASN A 11 11.36 0.28 -11.31
C ASN A 11 10.89 0.59 -12.73
N SER A 12 10.39 -0.44 -13.42
CA SER A 12 10.01 -0.32 -14.82
C SER A 12 8.90 0.69 -15.05
N GLY A 13 8.16 1.03 -14.02
CA GLY A 13 7.16 2.07 -14.07
C GLY A 13 7.69 3.37 -13.50
N LYS A 14 6.81 4.32 -13.38
CA LYS A 14 7.12 5.61 -12.78
C LYS A 14 7.11 5.51 -11.26
N SER A 15 7.70 6.51 -10.63
CA SER A 15 7.62 6.68 -9.19
C SER A 15 6.16 6.88 -8.76
N LEU A 16 5.74 6.14 -7.78
CA LEU A 16 4.39 6.22 -7.24
C LEU A 16 4.39 6.96 -5.91
N ARG A 17 3.31 7.69 -5.64
CA ARG A 17 3.07 8.29 -4.33
C ARG A 17 2.27 7.28 -3.54
N ILE A 18 2.88 6.73 -2.48
CA ILE A 18 2.30 5.62 -1.73
C ILE A 18 2.06 6.04 -0.28
N LEU A 19 0.85 5.80 0.20
CA LEU A 19 0.54 5.91 1.63
C LEU A 19 0.61 4.51 2.22
N VAL A 20 1.46 4.32 3.23
CA VAL A 20 1.56 3.06 3.96
C VAL A 20 0.86 3.22 5.29
N VAL A 21 -0.15 2.38 5.54
CA VAL A 21 -0.95 2.43 6.78
C VAL A 21 -0.71 1.13 7.54
N GLU A 22 -0.04 1.23 8.68
CA GLU A 22 0.37 0.08 9.48
C GLU A 22 0.69 0.56 10.89
N ASP A 23 0.17 -0.10 11.91
CA ASP A 23 0.38 0.33 13.29
C ASP A 23 1.64 -0.25 13.94
N HIS A 24 2.19 -1.34 13.42
CA HIS A 24 3.44 -1.90 13.94
C HIS A 24 4.61 -1.11 13.40
N SER A 25 5.30 -0.38 14.27
CA SER A 25 6.34 0.55 13.82
C SER A 25 7.48 -0.13 13.08
N GLU A 26 7.86 -1.33 13.47
CA GLU A 26 8.94 -2.05 12.77
C GLU A 26 8.54 -2.41 11.35
N THR A 27 7.32 -2.92 11.17
CA THR A 27 6.79 -3.25 9.85
C THR A 27 6.67 -1.99 8.99
N LEU A 28 6.15 -0.92 9.58
CA LEU A 28 6.00 0.35 8.90
C LEU A 28 7.33 0.89 8.40
N GLN A 29 8.35 0.85 9.25
CA GLN A 29 9.69 1.31 8.87
C GLN A 29 10.30 0.45 7.78
N ALA A 30 10.16 -0.87 7.90
CA ALA A 30 10.72 -1.79 6.90
C ALA A 30 10.08 -1.56 5.53
N LEU A 31 8.76 -1.44 5.50
CA LEU A 31 8.04 -1.18 4.24
C LEU A 31 8.45 0.17 3.66
N SER A 32 8.54 1.20 4.50
CA SER A 32 8.89 2.54 4.05
C SER A 32 10.27 2.58 3.42
N ARG A 33 11.24 1.93 4.05
CA ARG A 33 12.61 1.87 3.53
C ARG A 33 12.66 1.14 2.20
N LEU A 34 11.98 0.00 2.13
CA LEU A 34 11.97 -0.81 0.92
C LEU A 34 11.36 -0.05 -0.24
N LEU A 35 10.21 0.55 -0.02
CA LEU A 35 9.49 1.27 -1.07
C LEU A 35 10.24 2.51 -1.52
N SER A 36 10.89 3.21 -0.58
CA SER A 36 11.75 4.34 -0.92
C SER A 36 12.95 3.88 -1.75
N HIS A 37 13.51 2.73 -1.40
CA HIS A 37 14.62 2.15 -2.16
C HIS A 37 14.20 1.83 -3.60
N PHE A 38 12.95 1.44 -3.79
CA PHE A 38 12.40 1.19 -5.13
C PHE A 38 12.11 2.48 -5.91
N GLY A 39 12.32 3.63 -5.30
CA GLY A 39 12.16 4.90 -5.99
C GLY A 39 10.80 5.55 -5.83
N HIS A 40 9.97 5.06 -4.92
CA HIS A 40 8.66 5.65 -4.68
C HIS A 40 8.71 6.73 -3.59
N GLU A 41 7.72 7.62 -3.63
CA GLU A 41 7.56 8.66 -2.63
C GLU A 41 6.59 8.16 -1.57
N ILE A 42 7.04 8.09 -0.31
CA ILE A 42 6.32 7.40 0.75
C ILE A 42 5.81 8.37 1.80
N SER A 43 4.56 8.20 2.19
CA SER A 43 3.98 8.80 3.38
C SER A 43 3.50 7.67 4.26
N VAL A 44 3.44 7.90 5.56
CA VAL A 44 3.08 6.85 6.52
C VAL A 44 1.97 7.33 7.44
N ALA A 45 1.14 6.38 7.88
CA ALA A 45 0.13 6.59 8.89
C ALA A 45 0.08 5.35 9.77
N ASP A 46 -0.11 5.55 11.07
CA ASP A 46 -0.10 4.47 12.03
C ASP A 46 -1.50 4.01 12.47
N GLY A 47 -2.52 4.55 11.87
CA GLY A 47 -3.89 4.18 12.19
C GLY A 47 -4.87 4.73 11.17
N ALA A 48 -6.13 4.40 11.36
CA ALA A 48 -7.19 4.76 10.42
C ALA A 48 -7.42 6.28 10.36
N GLN A 49 -7.45 6.95 11.50
CA GLN A 49 -7.73 8.39 11.51
C GLN A 49 -6.60 9.17 10.84
N ASN A 50 -5.34 8.85 11.17
CA ASN A 50 -4.21 9.51 10.53
C ASN A 50 -4.18 9.26 9.03
N ALA A 51 -4.53 8.04 8.61
CA ALA A 51 -4.61 7.71 7.19
C ALA A 51 -5.65 8.57 6.49
N LYS A 52 -6.83 8.73 7.08
CA LYS A 52 -7.90 9.55 6.50
C LYS A 52 -7.47 11.01 6.41
N ASN A 53 -6.80 11.51 7.44
CA ASN A 53 -6.28 12.88 7.42
C ASN A 53 -5.28 13.10 6.29
N MET A 54 -4.41 12.13 6.08
CA MET A 54 -3.43 12.19 4.99
C MET A 54 -4.11 12.15 3.62
N ILE A 55 -5.11 11.29 3.47
CA ILE A 55 -5.87 11.17 2.23
C ILE A 55 -6.58 12.48 1.91
N ASP A 56 -7.07 13.17 2.93
CA ASP A 56 -7.75 14.47 2.74
C ASP A 56 -6.79 15.58 2.31
N SER A 57 -5.54 15.52 2.73
CA SER A 57 -4.57 16.60 2.53
C SER A 57 -3.60 16.38 1.38
N LYS A 58 -3.42 15.15 0.91
CA LYS A 58 -2.46 14.82 -0.13
C LYS A 58 -3.06 13.87 -1.15
N GLU A 59 -2.44 13.80 -2.32
CA GLU A 59 -2.83 12.85 -3.35
C GLU A 59 -1.91 11.64 -3.34
N PHE A 60 -2.48 10.46 -3.52
CA PHE A 60 -1.74 9.22 -3.56
C PHE A 60 -2.13 8.42 -4.79
N ASP A 61 -1.17 7.69 -5.33
CA ASP A 61 -1.41 6.73 -6.42
C ASP A 61 -1.82 5.37 -5.85
N VAL A 62 -1.29 5.04 -4.66
CA VAL A 62 -1.51 3.74 -4.02
C VAL A 62 -1.66 3.94 -2.52
N VAL A 63 -2.61 3.21 -1.93
CA VAL A 63 -2.70 3.06 -0.47
C VAL A 63 -2.41 1.61 -0.14
N LEU A 64 -1.35 1.37 0.61
CA LEU A 64 -0.95 0.06 1.09
C LEU A 64 -1.35 0.00 2.56
N CYS A 65 -2.38 -0.77 2.90
CA CYS A 65 -3.07 -0.64 4.17
C CYS A 65 -3.31 -1.98 4.87
N ASP A 66 -2.93 -2.04 6.14
CA ASP A 66 -3.34 -3.13 7.02
C ASP A 66 -4.85 -3.04 7.23
N ILE A 67 -5.51 -4.18 7.22
CA ILE A 67 -6.96 -4.23 7.44
C ILE A 67 -7.27 -4.03 8.93
N ALA A 68 -6.47 -4.63 9.83
CA ALA A 68 -6.69 -4.52 11.27
C ALA A 68 -5.89 -3.35 11.84
N LEU A 69 -6.55 -2.27 12.15
CA LEU A 69 -5.94 -1.07 12.72
C LEU A 69 -6.47 -0.83 14.13
N PRO A 70 -5.71 -0.16 15.01
CA PRO A 70 -6.14 0.00 16.40
C PRO A 70 -7.39 0.87 16.56
N ASP A 71 -7.64 1.78 15.64
CA ASP A 71 -8.72 2.76 15.73
C ASP A 71 -9.74 2.63 14.57
N GLY A 72 -9.75 1.49 13.89
CA GLY A 72 -10.68 1.27 12.80
C GLY A 72 -10.25 0.13 11.92
N THR A 73 -10.70 0.13 10.68
CA THR A 73 -10.34 -0.92 9.73
C THR A 73 -9.78 -0.34 8.45
N GLY A 74 -8.99 -1.15 7.75
CA GLY A 74 -8.52 -0.78 6.43
C GLY A 74 -9.65 -0.62 5.43
N TYR A 75 -10.77 -1.32 5.65
CA TYR A 75 -11.96 -1.15 4.78
C TYR A 75 -12.46 0.28 4.81
N ASP A 76 -12.54 0.88 6.01
CA ASP A 76 -12.98 2.25 6.16
C ASP A 76 -12.01 3.23 5.49
N VAL A 77 -10.72 2.99 5.65
CA VAL A 77 -9.69 3.84 5.05
C VAL A 77 -9.83 3.83 3.53
N ILE A 78 -10.00 2.65 2.94
CA ILE A 78 -10.07 2.53 1.49
C ILE A 78 -11.40 3.07 0.94
N ALA A 79 -12.49 2.90 1.67
CA ALA A 79 -13.76 3.48 1.27
C ALA A 79 -13.63 5.00 1.17
N GLU A 80 -12.98 5.63 2.14
CA GLU A 80 -12.75 7.06 2.12
C GLU A 80 -11.83 7.48 0.97
N ALA A 81 -10.75 6.74 0.75
CA ALA A 81 -9.79 7.04 -0.30
C ALA A 81 -10.44 6.98 -1.69
N LYS A 82 -11.17 5.91 -1.94
CA LYS A 82 -11.80 5.70 -3.25
C LYS A 82 -12.94 6.67 -3.51
N ARG A 83 -13.59 7.14 -2.46
CA ARG A 83 -14.66 8.13 -2.59
C ARG A 83 -14.12 9.47 -3.10
N LYS A 84 -12.89 9.79 -2.75
CA LYS A 84 -12.32 11.10 -3.08
C LYS A 84 -11.63 11.15 -4.42
N LYS A 85 -10.83 10.14 -4.74
CA LYS A 85 -10.02 10.15 -5.97
C LYS A 85 -9.75 8.73 -6.44
N PRO A 86 -9.48 8.54 -7.73
CA PRO A 86 -9.00 7.24 -8.20
C PRO A 86 -7.68 6.91 -7.52
N VAL A 87 -7.62 5.76 -6.89
CA VAL A 87 -6.41 5.30 -6.20
C VAL A 87 -6.43 3.78 -6.24
N LYS A 88 -5.25 3.16 -6.31
CA LYS A 88 -5.13 1.72 -6.18
C LYS A 88 -4.93 1.36 -4.72
N ALA A 89 -5.56 0.29 -4.30
CA ALA A 89 -5.53 -0.12 -2.90
C ALA A 89 -5.00 -1.53 -2.77
N VAL A 90 -4.00 -1.69 -1.89
CA VAL A 90 -3.37 -2.97 -1.62
C VAL A 90 -3.58 -3.28 -0.14
N ALA A 91 -4.27 -4.39 0.15
CA ALA A 91 -4.48 -4.83 1.52
C ALA A 91 -3.30 -5.65 2.01
N ILE A 92 -2.94 -5.44 3.28
CA ILE A 92 -2.00 -6.31 3.99
C ILE A 92 -2.78 -6.90 5.15
N SER A 93 -2.75 -8.22 5.31
CA SER A 93 -3.54 -8.85 6.35
C SER A 93 -2.95 -10.18 6.79
N GLY A 94 -3.10 -10.50 8.07
CA GLY A 94 -2.83 -11.82 8.59
C GLY A 94 -3.93 -12.82 8.24
N PHE A 95 -5.03 -12.33 7.69
CA PHE A 95 -6.19 -13.15 7.32
C PHE A 95 -6.19 -13.31 5.79
N ALA A 96 -5.84 -14.51 5.33
CA ALA A 96 -5.70 -14.78 3.91
C ALA A 96 -6.68 -15.84 3.40
N ALA A 97 -7.76 -16.09 4.15
CA ALA A 97 -8.80 -17.00 3.69
C ALA A 97 -9.54 -16.38 2.50
N THR A 98 -10.08 -17.24 1.65
CA THR A 98 -10.77 -16.80 0.44
C THR A 98 -11.86 -15.78 0.73
N GLU A 99 -12.62 -15.99 1.80
CA GLU A 99 -13.70 -15.05 2.17
C GLU A 99 -13.17 -13.69 2.59
N ASP A 100 -12.00 -13.64 3.24
CA ASP A 100 -11.40 -12.37 3.64
C ASP A 100 -10.90 -11.60 2.42
N ILE A 101 -10.34 -12.31 1.45
CA ILE A 101 -9.89 -11.72 0.19
C ILE A 101 -11.08 -11.16 -0.58
N GLU A 102 -12.17 -11.92 -0.64
CA GLU A 102 -13.40 -11.48 -1.31
C GLU A 102 -14.00 -10.26 -0.64
N ARG A 103 -14.01 -10.25 0.70
CA ARG A 103 -14.51 -9.11 1.45
C ARG A 103 -13.67 -7.86 1.17
N GLY A 104 -12.35 -8.02 1.12
CA GLY A 104 -11.45 -6.92 0.79
C GLY A 104 -11.72 -6.36 -0.59
N ARG A 105 -11.88 -7.25 -1.57
CA ARG A 105 -12.16 -6.85 -2.93
C ARG A 105 -13.47 -6.07 -3.04
N ARG A 106 -14.51 -6.53 -2.37
CA ARG A 106 -15.80 -5.84 -2.36
C ARG A 106 -15.71 -4.48 -1.67
N ALA A 107 -14.82 -4.34 -0.70
CA ALA A 107 -14.61 -3.08 0.00
C ALA A 107 -13.80 -2.07 -0.82
N GLY A 108 -13.16 -2.52 -1.91
CA GLY A 108 -12.42 -1.64 -2.80
C GLY A 108 -10.93 -1.95 -2.94
N PHE A 109 -10.42 -2.98 -2.25
CA PHE A 109 -9.02 -3.37 -2.41
C PHE A 109 -8.82 -4.03 -3.77
N ASP A 110 -7.79 -3.60 -4.47
CA ASP A 110 -7.44 -4.13 -5.78
C ASP A 110 -6.52 -5.34 -5.68
N PHE A 111 -5.71 -5.41 -4.62
CA PHE A 111 -4.78 -6.49 -4.37
C PHE A 111 -4.78 -6.85 -2.88
N HIS A 112 -4.40 -8.06 -2.57
CA HIS A 112 -4.35 -8.56 -1.19
C HIS A 112 -3.04 -9.31 -0.96
N LEU A 113 -2.26 -8.86 0.00
CA LEU A 113 -1.00 -9.50 0.39
C LEU A 113 -1.13 -10.06 1.80
N ALA A 114 -0.73 -11.32 1.96
CA ALA A 114 -0.75 -11.97 3.28
C ALA A 114 0.48 -11.54 4.09
N LYS A 115 0.32 -11.48 5.41
CA LYS A 115 1.46 -11.28 6.31
C LYS A 115 2.13 -12.62 6.61
N PRO A 116 3.44 -12.66 6.74
CA PRO A 116 4.39 -11.56 6.55
C PRO A 116 4.51 -11.19 5.07
N VAL A 117 4.67 -9.90 4.79
CA VAL A 117 4.69 -9.42 3.42
C VAL A 117 5.91 -9.96 2.68
N ASP A 118 5.66 -10.58 1.54
CA ASP A 118 6.71 -11.03 0.64
C ASP A 118 7.10 -9.83 -0.22
N PHE A 119 8.34 -9.38 -0.09
CA PHE A 119 8.81 -8.19 -0.77
C PHE A 119 8.83 -8.33 -2.28
N HIS A 120 9.09 -9.54 -2.77
CA HIS A 120 9.06 -9.80 -4.20
C HIS A 120 7.63 -9.68 -4.74
N GLU A 121 6.68 -10.22 -4.02
CA GLU A 121 5.26 -10.12 -4.39
C GLU A 121 4.78 -8.67 -4.37
N LEU A 122 5.18 -7.92 -3.35
CA LEU A 122 4.85 -6.50 -3.25
C LEU A 122 5.40 -5.73 -4.45
N ARG A 123 6.64 -5.98 -4.82
CA ARG A 123 7.25 -5.32 -5.97
C ARG A 123 6.52 -5.66 -7.26
N THR A 124 6.10 -6.90 -7.40
CA THR A 124 5.32 -7.33 -8.58
C THR A 124 4.01 -6.58 -8.68
N VAL A 125 3.29 -6.47 -7.56
CA VAL A 125 2.03 -5.74 -7.50
C VAL A 125 2.23 -4.27 -7.87
N LEU A 126 3.23 -3.63 -7.31
CA LEU A 126 3.51 -2.23 -7.59
C LEU A 126 3.91 -2.02 -9.05
N GLY A 127 4.63 -2.97 -9.63
CA GLY A 127 4.98 -2.92 -11.04
C GLY A 127 3.75 -2.98 -11.93
N GLN A 128 2.76 -3.77 -11.57
CA GLN A 128 1.49 -3.83 -12.30
C GLN A 128 0.74 -2.51 -12.20
N ILE A 129 0.72 -1.90 -11.03
CA ILE A 129 0.04 -0.62 -10.84
C ILE A 129 0.73 0.50 -11.62
N ALA A 130 2.06 0.50 -11.65
CA ALA A 130 2.84 1.53 -12.32
C ALA A 130 2.87 1.38 -13.84
N ALA A 131 2.50 0.21 -14.33
CA ALA A 131 2.46 -0.03 -15.77
C ALA A 131 1.29 0.74 -16.44
#